data_768782f0cb320c36b179c86b9a595365
#
_entry.id   768782f0cb320c36b179c86b9a595365
#
_cell.length_a   1.000
_cell.length_b   1.000
_cell.length_c   1.000
_cell.angle_alpha   90.00
_cell.angle_beta   90.00
_cell.angle_gamma   90.00
#
_symmetry.space_group_name_H-M   'P 1'
#
loop_
_entity.id
_entity.type
_entity.pdbx_description
1 polymer ?
#
loop_
_entity_poly.entity_id
_entity_poly.type
_entity_poly.pdbx_seq_one_letter_code
_entity_poly.pdbx_strand_id
1 'polypeptide(L)'
;MEDIEIYTTLYPIKYLINSLYGTNGTINSIYPSGVDVNDFELSDKKLKEYSKTDLFVFNSLDRDRNIAVKMINENKNLKVIDVSMGMTYDNNIEELWLNPYNYLMMAENTKNGLLEYVSNPYLISNTEGTGIEDKYEVLKYDLSRLDADIKESISLAKYKTVVVDSNLFKYLEKYNLNVISLEENEELNENTIDEVKKLIRNGNIKYIYSANSETNNTCKNLIDTYNLELVTINTMNSIDGGITNSNENYITIMNNNLELLNKELYK
;
A
#
# COMPACT_ATOMS: atom_id res chain seq x y z
N MET A 1 -6.46 -18.77 -20.31
CA MET A 1 -5.38 -17.81 -20.62
C MET A 1 -4.11 -18.41 -20.05
N GLU A 2 -3.16 -18.69 -20.88
CA GLU A 2 -1.83 -19.13 -20.47
C GLU A 2 -0.87 -18.21 -21.22
N ASP A 3 0.22 -17.82 -20.55
CA ASP A 3 1.28 -16.99 -21.16
C ASP A 3 0.81 -15.60 -21.63
N ILE A 4 -0.03 -14.93 -20.81
CA ILE A 4 -0.53 -13.58 -21.11
C ILE A 4 0.42 -12.49 -20.64
N GLU A 5 0.39 -11.36 -21.32
CA GLU A 5 1.04 -10.14 -20.87
C GLU A 5 0.08 -9.31 -20.00
N ILE A 6 0.51 -8.98 -18.78
CA ILE A 6 -0.27 -8.20 -17.82
C ILE A 6 0.51 -6.93 -17.47
N TYR A 7 -0.12 -5.78 -17.61
CA TYR A 7 0.38 -4.54 -17.02
C TYR A 7 -0.38 -4.17 -15.76
N THR A 8 0.36 -3.74 -14.77
CA THR A 8 -0.16 -3.24 -13.49
C THR A 8 0.28 -1.81 -13.27
N THR A 9 -0.27 -1.14 -12.29
CA THR A 9 0.17 0.17 -11.84
C THR A 9 1.15 0.07 -10.68
N LEU A 10 0.74 0.28 -9.45
CA LEU A 10 1.59 0.31 -8.26
C LEU A 10 2.13 -1.07 -7.86
N TYR A 11 3.22 -1.07 -7.10
CA TYR A 11 3.84 -2.30 -6.59
C TYR A 11 2.85 -3.18 -5.80
N PRO A 12 2.01 -2.67 -4.88
CA PRO A 12 1.03 -3.52 -4.18
C PRO A 12 0.10 -4.26 -5.14
N ILE A 13 -0.31 -3.63 -6.25
CA ILE A 13 -1.16 -4.27 -7.27
C ILE A 13 -0.37 -5.35 -8.03
N LYS A 14 0.88 -5.05 -8.39
CA LYS A 14 1.77 -6.03 -9.02
C LYS A 14 1.97 -7.25 -8.12
N TYR A 15 2.13 -7.04 -6.82
CA TYR A 15 2.28 -8.12 -5.85
C TYR A 15 1.04 -9.04 -5.80
N LEU A 16 -0.19 -8.47 -5.84
CA LEU A 16 -1.42 -9.26 -5.89
C LEU A 16 -1.45 -10.18 -7.11
N ILE A 17 -1.15 -9.65 -8.30
CA ILE A 17 -1.15 -10.44 -9.53
C ILE A 17 -0.04 -11.50 -9.48
N ASN A 18 1.16 -11.17 -9.02
CA ASN A 18 2.23 -12.14 -8.84
C ASN A 18 1.85 -13.25 -7.86
N SER A 19 1.19 -12.91 -6.77
CA SER A 19 0.78 -13.88 -5.73
C SER A 19 -0.33 -14.80 -6.24
N LEU A 20 -1.29 -14.31 -7.00
CA LEU A 20 -2.46 -15.09 -7.43
C LEU A 20 -2.25 -15.79 -8.77
N TYR A 21 -1.62 -15.12 -9.74
CA TYR A 21 -1.44 -15.66 -11.09
C TYR A 21 -0.02 -16.19 -11.33
N GLY A 22 0.99 -15.54 -10.71
CA GLY A 22 2.37 -16.01 -10.66
C GLY A 22 3.00 -16.19 -12.05
N THR A 23 3.58 -17.37 -12.26
CA THR A 23 4.31 -17.72 -13.48
C THR A 23 3.44 -18.03 -14.69
N ASN A 24 2.12 -17.89 -14.60
CA ASN A 24 1.20 -18.14 -15.72
C ASN A 24 1.10 -16.96 -16.71
N GLY A 25 1.94 -15.93 -16.54
CA GLY A 25 2.00 -14.77 -17.43
C GLY A 25 3.21 -13.89 -17.15
N THR A 26 3.46 -12.95 -18.06
CA THR A 26 4.48 -11.91 -17.88
C THR A 26 3.85 -10.68 -17.23
N ILE A 27 4.30 -10.31 -16.03
CA ILE A 27 3.70 -9.24 -15.23
C ILE A 27 4.65 -8.03 -15.18
N ASN A 28 4.21 -6.94 -15.79
CA ASN A 28 4.93 -5.68 -15.90
C ASN A 28 4.23 -4.56 -15.12
N SER A 29 4.95 -3.48 -14.83
CA SER A 29 4.34 -2.22 -14.35
C SER A 29 4.41 -1.17 -15.44
N ILE A 30 3.38 -0.30 -15.52
CA ILE A 30 3.42 0.89 -16.37
C ILE A 30 4.36 1.96 -15.83
N TYR A 31 4.63 1.93 -14.52
CA TYR A 31 5.57 2.84 -13.88
C TYR A 31 6.98 2.25 -13.89
N PRO A 32 7.99 2.99 -14.38
CA PRO A 32 9.38 2.58 -14.26
C PRO A 32 9.84 2.53 -12.81
N SER A 33 10.84 1.70 -12.54
CA SER A 33 11.50 1.63 -11.24
C SER A 33 12.05 2.98 -10.79
N GLY A 34 11.88 3.33 -9.50
CA GLY A 34 12.45 4.53 -8.88
C GLY A 34 11.74 5.84 -9.23
N VAL A 35 10.63 5.77 -9.92
CA VAL A 35 9.88 6.97 -10.30
C VAL A 35 8.85 7.28 -9.21
N ASP A 36 8.77 8.56 -8.81
CA ASP A 36 7.63 9.04 -8.06
C ASP A 36 6.38 8.98 -8.96
N VAL A 37 5.44 8.15 -8.58
CA VAL A 37 4.21 7.96 -9.37
C VAL A 37 3.38 9.24 -9.47
N ASN A 38 3.52 10.16 -8.51
CA ASN A 38 2.78 11.43 -8.51
C ASN A 38 3.27 12.39 -9.60
N ASP A 39 4.56 12.33 -9.92
CA ASP A 39 5.20 13.19 -10.93
C ASP A 39 5.31 12.52 -12.30
N PHE A 40 5.01 11.21 -12.38
CA PHE A 40 5.17 10.48 -13.64
C PHE A 40 4.02 10.72 -14.60
N GLU A 41 4.36 11.10 -15.84
CA GLU A 41 3.42 11.19 -16.95
C GLU A 41 3.70 10.10 -17.99
N LEU A 42 2.69 9.30 -18.27
CA LEU A 42 2.75 8.28 -19.32
C LEU A 42 2.60 8.94 -20.70
N SER A 43 3.62 8.84 -21.55
CA SER A 43 3.56 9.38 -22.91
C SER A 43 2.53 8.62 -23.77
N ASP A 44 1.94 9.31 -24.75
CA ASP A 44 0.96 8.73 -25.69
C ASP A 44 1.52 7.50 -26.43
N LYS A 45 2.81 7.51 -26.75
CA LYS A 45 3.48 6.37 -27.37
C LYS A 45 3.48 5.16 -26.46
N LYS A 46 3.83 5.32 -25.19
CA LYS A 46 3.83 4.26 -24.19
C LYS A 46 2.43 3.78 -23.86
N LEU A 47 1.47 4.70 -23.76
CA LEU A 47 0.08 4.37 -23.56
C LEU A 47 -0.46 3.45 -24.68
N LYS A 48 -0.16 3.76 -25.96
CA LYS A 48 -0.52 2.91 -27.10
C LYS A 48 0.21 1.56 -27.11
N GLU A 49 1.44 1.51 -26.61
CA GLU A 49 2.19 0.27 -26.45
C GLU A 49 1.55 -0.62 -25.39
N TYR A 50 1.31 -0.08 -24.20
CA TYR A 50 0.73 -0.81 -23.07
C TYR A 50 -0.73 -1.21 -23.28
N SER A 51 -1.51 -0.44 -24.07
CA SER A 51 -2.90 -0.80 -24.39
C SER A 51 -3.03 -2.07 -25.24
N LYS A 52 -1.93 -2.61 -25.80
CA LYS A 52 -1.91 -3.87 -26.53
C LYS A 52 -1.80 -5.10 -25.65
N THR A 53 -1.57 -4.91 -24.34
CA THR A 53 -1.51 -6.01 -23.37
C THR A 53 -2.81 -6.80 -23.33
N ASP A 54 -2.75 -8.03 -22.83
CA ASP A 54 -3.94 -8.89 -22.68
C ASP A 54 -4.82 -8.46 -21.52
N LEU A 55 -4.19 -7.95 -20.43
CA LEU A 55 -4.87 -7.54 -19.20
C LEU A 55 -4.19 -6.33 -18.57
N PHE A 56 -4.99 -5.35 -18.14
CA PHE A 56 -4.54 -4.22 -17.35
C PHE A 56 -5.19 -4.23 -15.96
N VAL A 57 -4.39 -4.15 -14.90
CA VAL A 57 -4.86 -4.20 -13.50
C VAL A 57 -4.48 -2.90 -12.79
N PHE A 58 -5.46 -2.24 -12.23
CA PHE A 58 -5.31 -0.88 -11.74
C PHE A 58 -6.22 -0.58 -10.54
N ASN A 59 -6.01 0.57 -9.89
CA ASN A 59 -6.84 1.13 -8.84
C ASN A 59 -7.68 2.31 -9.41
N SER A 60 -9.00 2.18 -9.42
CA SER A 60 -9.88 3.23 -9.98
C SER A 60 -10.11 4.42 -9.05
N LEU A 61 -9.69 4.35 -7.80
CA LEU A 61 -9.85 5.44 -6.83
C LEU A 61 -8.74 6.50 -6.95
N ASP A 62 -7.76 6.28 -7.82
CA ASP A 62 -6.65 7.17 -8.08
C ASP A 62 -6.61 7.60 -9.56
N ARG A 63 -5.59 8.37 -9.92
CA ARG A 63 -5.27 8.81 -11.30
C ARG A 63 -5.14 7.65 -12.30
N ASP A 64 -4.86 6.44 -11.83
CA ASP A 64 -4.80 5.22 -12.63
C ASP A 64 -6.08 4.96 -13.42
N ARG A 65 -7.24 5.40 -12.91
CA ARG A 65 -8.52 5.39 -13.63
C ARG A 65 -8.43 6.12 -14.96
N ASN A 66 -7.78 7.29 -15.01
CA ASN A 66 -7.64 8.05 -16.23
C ASN A 66 -6.74 7.33 -17.25
N ILE A 67 -5.70 6.64 -16.77
CA ILE A 67 -4.84 5.80 -17.60
C ILE A 67 -5.65 4.64 -18.18
N ALA A 68 -6.41 3.92 -17.36
CA ALA A 68 -7.27 2.83 -17.79
C ALA A 68 -8.28 3.28 -18.87
N VAL A 69 -8.95 4.42 -18.68
CA VAL A 69 -9.88 4.99 -19.66
C VAL A 69 -9.19 5.28 -21.00
N LYS A 70 -8.00 5.88 -20.96
CA LYS A 70 -7.21 6.15 -22.18
C LYS A 70 -6.80 4.85 -22.87
N MET A 71 -6.33 3.84 -22.12
CA MET A 71 -5.94 2.53 -22.67
C MET A 71 -7.13 1.81 -23.31
N ILE A 72 -8.32 1.80 -22.68
CA ILE A 72 -9.55 1.23 -23.23
C ILE A 72 -10.00 1.98 -24.49
N ASN A 73 -9.76 3.30 -24.56
CA ASN A 73 -10.07 4.07 -25.77
C ASN A 73 -9.16 3.73 -26.94
N GLU A 74 -7.90 3.40 -26.69
CA GLU A 74 -6.95 2.91 -27.72
C GLU A 74 -7.23 1.45 -28.11
N ASN A 75 -7.62 0.59 -27.16
CA ASN A 75 -7.94 -0.82 -27.40
C ASN A 75 -9.26 -1.21 -26.73
N LYS A 76 -10.34 -1.27 -27.49
CA LYS A 76 -11.68 -1.62 -26.99
C LYS A 76 -11.81 -3.08 -26.50
N ASN A 77 -10.86 -3.94 -26.84
CA ASN A 77 -10.84 -5.34 -26.42
C ASN A 77 -9.94 -5.58 -25.21
N LEU A 78 -9.29 -4.53 -24.68
CA LEU A 78 -8.45 -4.62 -23.48
C LEU A 78 -9.28 -5.12 -22.31
N LYS A 79 -8.83 -6.20 -21.69
CA LYS A 79 -9.38 -6.69 -20.42
C LYS A 79 -8.83 -5.86 -19.29
N VAL A 80 -9.67 -5.57 -18.31
CA VAL A 80 -9.29 -4.74 -17.17
C VAL A 80 -9.78 -5.34 -15.86
N ILE A 81 -9.00 -5.19 -14.79
CA ILE A 81 -9.39 -5.48 -13.41
C ILE A 81 -9.20 -4.23 -12.58
N ASP A 82 -10.26 -3.74 -11.98
CA ASP A 82 -10.22 -2.71 -10.95
C ASP A 82 -10.12 -3.38 -9.57
N VAL A 83 -8.95 -3.30 -8.95
CA VAL A 83 -8.72 -3.94 -7.64
C VAL A 83 -9.42 -3.20 -6.50
N SER A 84 -9.83 -1.97 -6.71
CA SER A 84 -10.52 -1.12 -5.71
C SER A 84 -12.03 -1.07 -5.87
N MET A 85 -12.61 -1.93 -6.72
CA MET A 85 -14.04 -1.92 -6.97
C MET A 85 -14.86 -2.06 -5.69
N GLY A 86 -15.78 -1.10 -5.44
CA GLY A 86 -16.63 -1.07 -4.26
C GLY A 86 -15.93 -0.65 -2.97
N MET A 87 -14.68 -0.18 -3.04
CA MET A 87 -13.91 0.29 -1.89
C MET A 87 -13.95 1.82 -1.76
N THR A 88 -13.65 2.29 -0.56
CA THR A 88 -13.41 3.71 -0.22
C THR A 88 -12.24 3.79 0.76
N TYR A 89 -11.71 4.98 0.95
CA TYR A 89 -10.72 5.28 1.99
C TYR A 89 -11.12 6.57 2.71
N ASP A 90 -10.69 6.72 3.96
CA ASP A 90 -11.11 7.84 4.82
C ASP A 90 -10.08 8.99 4.84
N ASN A 91 -8.79 8.69 4.88
CA ASN A 91 -7.75 9.70 5.05
C ASN A 91 -6.86 9.83 3.80
N ASN A 92 -6.20 8.76 3.42
CA ASN A 92 -5.34 8.74 2.25
C ASN A 92 -5.48 7.43 1.48
N ILE A 93 -5.09 7.45 0.21
CA ILE A 93 -5.28 6.30 -0.68
C ILE A 93 -4.42 5.10 -0.28
N GLU A 94 -3.31 5.32 0.39
CA GLU A 94 -2.40 4.27 0.87
C GLU A 94 -3.09 3.34 1.87
N GLU A 95 -4.18 3.76 2.51
CA GLU A 95 -5.00 2.89 3.37
C GLU A 95 -5.53 1.66 2.63
N LEU A 96 -5.68 1.72 1.31
CA LEU A 96 -6.13 0.59 0.51
C LEU A 96 -5.18 -0.60 0.60
N TRP A 97 -3.87 -0.35 0.73
CA TRP A 97 -2.87 -1.41 0.80
C TRP A 97 -2.05 -1.44 2.08
N LEU A 98 -1.94 -0.35 2.84
CA LEU A 98 -1.29 -0.36 4.16
C LEU A 98 -2.19 -0.95 5.25
N ASN A 99 -3.51 -0.93 5.06
CA ASN A 99 -4.46 -1.62 5.94
C ASN A 99 -4.66 -3.07 5.44
N PRO A 100 -4.20 -4.11 6.15
CA PRO A 100 -4.28 -5.49 5.67
C PRO A 100 -5.71 -5.95 5.37
N TYR A 101 -6.70 -5.42 6.10
CA TYR A 101 -8.12 -5.71 5.85
C TYR A 101 -8.57 -5.16 4.48
N ASN A 102 -8.23 -3.91 4.16
CA ASN A 102 -8.55 -3.31 2.86
C ASN A 102 -7.78 -4.04 1.74
N TYR A 103 -6.52 -4.38 1.99
CA TYR A 103 -5.72 -5.10 1.02
C TYR A 103 -6.24 -6.52 0.74
N LEU A 104 -6.84 -7.17 1.74
CA LEU A 104 -7.55 -8.43 1.52
C LEU A 104 -8.76 -8.25 0.59
N MET A 105 -9.49 -7.14 0.68
CA MET A 105 -10.56 -6.81 -0.27
C MET A 105 -10.02 -6.59 -1.69
N MET A 106 -8.87 -5.88 -1.83
CA MET A 106 -8.19 -5.76 -3.12
C MET A 106 -7.78 -7.12 -3.68
N ALA A 107 -7.28 -8.02 -2.82
CA ALA A 107 -6.92 -9.39 -3.22
C ALA A 107 -8.14 -10.18 -3.70
N GLU A 108 -9.29 -10.03 -3.04
CA GLU A 108 -10.54 -10.66 -3.46
C GLU A 108 -11.05 -10.12 -4.80
N ASN A 109 -11.04 -8.80 -4.98
CA ASN A 109 -11.37 -8.17 -6.26
C ASN A 109 -10.45 -8.66 -7.38
N THR A 110 -9.15 -8.76 -7.10
CA THR A 110 -8.16 -9.28 -8.05
C THR A 110 -8.45 -10.73 -8.43
N LYS A 111 -8.70 -11.60 -7.43
CA LYS A 111 -9.08 -13.01 -7.64
C LYS A 111 -10.33 -13.09 -8.52
N ASN A 112 -11.39 -12.39 -8.17
CA ASN A 112 -12.66 -12.42 -8.88
C ASN A 112 -12.49 -11.95 -10.33
N GLY A 113 -11.75 -10.85 -10.55
CA GLY A 113 -11.45 -10.36 -11.90
C GLY A 113 -10.61 -11.36 -12.73
N LEU A 114 -9.64 -12.04 -12.13
CA LEU A 114 -8.89 -13.09 -12.82
C LEU A 114 -9.79 -14.26 -13.22
N LEU A 115 -10.70 -14.70 -12.34
CA LEU A 115 -11.63 -15.81 -12.60
C LEU A 115 -12.63 -15.50 -13.73
N GLU A 116 -12.96 -14.23 -14.00
CA GLU A 116 -13.77 -13.84 -15.14
C GLU A 116 -13.09 -14.15 -16.50
N TYR A 117 -11.75 -14.13 -16.52
CA TYR A 117 -10.97 -14.29 -17.75
C TYR A 117 -10.32 -15.66 -17.90
N VAL A 118 -10.21 -16.44 -16.81
CA VAL A 118 -9.60 -17.77 -16.79
C VAL A 118 -10.68 -18.83 -16.88
N SER A 119 -10.62 -19.64 -17.94
CA SER A 119 -11.56 -20.75 -18.15
C SER A 119 -10.95 -22.13 -17.90
N ASN A 120 -9.62 -22.23 -17.74
CA ASN A 120 -8.94 -23.48 -17.47
C ASN A 120 -9.15 -23.89 -16.00
N PRO A 121 -9.86 -24.99 -15.69
CA PRO A 121 -10.13 -25.41 -14.32
C PRO A 121 -8.86 -25.64 -13.49
N TYR A 122 -7.77 -26.09 -14.11
CA TYR A 122 -6.49 -26.32 -13.43
C TYR A 122 -5.86 -25.01 -12.91
N LEU A 123 -6.05 -23.90 -13.63
CA LEU A 123 -5.59 -22.59 -13.19
C LEU A 123 -6.53 -21.97 -12.13
N ILE A 124 -7.76 -22.44 -12.03
CA ILE A 124 -8.71 -21.96 -11.01
C ILE A 124 -8.36 -22.57 -9.67
N SER A 125 -8.38 -23.91 -9.58
CA SER A 125 -8.00 -24.69 -8.40
C SER A 125 -7.52 -26.08 -8.82
N ASN A 126 -6.55 -26.63 -8.10
CA ASN A 126 -6.00 -27.94 -8.39
C ASN A 126 -5.43 -28.64 -7.14
N THR A 127 -5.20 -29.95 -7.24
CA THR A 127 -4.69 -30.77 -6.13
C THR A 127 -3.26 -30.41 -5.69
N GLU A 128 -2.54 -29.64 -6.49
CA GLU A 128 -1.18 -29.19 -6.19
C GLU A 128 -1.18 -27.85 -5.40
N GLY A 129 -2.36 -27.23 -5.21
CA GLY A 129 -2.49 -25.97 -4.50
C GLY A 129 -1.89 -24.78 -5.25
N THR A 130 -1.85 -24.82 -6.59
CA THR A 130 -1.22 -23.79 -7.43
C THR A 130 -2.23 -22.95 -8.22
N GLY A 131 -3.52 -23.24 -8.08
CA GLY A 131 -4.59 -22.47 -8.70
C GLY A 131 -4.80 -21.09 -8.05
N ILE A 132 -5.56 -20.23 -8.71
CA ILE A 132 -5.86 -18.86 -8.25
C ILE A 132 -6.58 -18.89 -6.90
N GLU A 133 -7.58 -19.76 -6.73
CA GLU A 133 -8.33 -19.90 -5.48
C GLU A 133 -7.43 -20.42 -4.35
N ASP A 134 -6.58 -21.40 -4.65
CA ASP A 134 -5.66 -21.99 -3.67
C ASP A 134 -4.65 -20.94 -3.17
N LYS A 135 -4.07 -20.18 -4.08
CA LYS A 135 -3.14 -19.09 -3.76
C LYS A 135 -3.82 -17.93 -3.01
N TYR A 136 -5.08 -17.65 -3.34
CA TYR A 136 -5.86 -16.66 -2.61
C TYR A 136 -6.05 -17.05 -1.15
N GLU A 137 -6.35 -18.31 -0.83
CA GLU A 137 -6.49 -18.76 0.56
C GLU A 137 -5.17 -18.64 1.34
N VAL A 138 -4.03 -18.88 0.69
CA VAL A 138 -2.70 -18.65 1.31
C VAL A 138 -2.50 -17.14 1.58
N LEU A 139 -2.73 -16.29 0.58
CA LEU A 139 -2.60 -14.84 0.74
C LEU A 139 -3.54 -14.28 1.81
N LYS A 140 -4.77 -14.75 1.85
CA LYS A 140 -5.76 -14.38 2.87
C LYS A 140 -5.31 -14.77 4.27
N TYR A 141 -4.71 -15.95 4.45
CA TYR A 141 -4.13 -16.36 5.72
C TYR A 141 -3.00 -15.41 6.14
N ASP A 142 -2.07 -15.11 5.23
CA ASP A 142 -0.93 -14.22 5.51
C ASP A 142 -1.37 -12.80 5.88
N LEU A 143 -2.35 -12.24 5.15
CA LEU A 143 -2.91 -10.91 5.43
C LEU A 143 -3.70 -10.88 6.75
N SER A 144 -4.46 -11.93 7.04
CA SER A 144 -5.20 -12.04 8.31
C SER A 144 -4.25 -12.15 9.50
N ARG A 145 -3.15 -12.88 9.34
CA ARG A 145 -2.09 -12.96 10.34
C ARG A 145 -1.42 -11.62 10.57
N LEU A 146 -1.05 -10.92 9.50
CA LEU A 146 -0.46 -9.59 9.58
C LEU A 146 -1.38 -8.60 10.33
N ASP A 147 -2.69 -8.62 10.04
CA ASP A 147 -3.67 -7.77 10.74
C ASP A 147 -3.74 -8.13 12.24
N ALA A 148 -3.71 -9.42 12.57
CA ALA A 148 -3.70 -9.89 13.94
C ALA A 148 -2.43 -9.47 14.70
N ASP A 149 -1.26 -9.59 14.07
CA ASP A 149 0.03 -9.21 14.64
C ASP A 149 0.08 -7.69 14.93
N ILE A 150 -0.42 -6.85 14.00
CA ILE A 150 -0.55 -5.40 14.19
C ILE A 150 -1.48 -5.09 15.38
N LYS A 151 -2.66 -5.70 15.40
CA LYS A 151 -3.65 -5.52 16.47
C LYS A 151 -3.08 -5.94 17.83
N GLU A 152 -2.42 -7.09 17.91
CA GLU A 152 -1.82 -7.60 19.13
C GLU A 152 -0.73 -6.64 19.62
N SER A 153 0.17 -6.22 18.73
CA SER A 153 1.24 -5.29 19.07
C SER A 153 0.70 -3.99 19.67
N ILE A 154 -0.33 -3.38 19.05
CA ILE A 154 -0.94 -2.15 19.57
C ILE A 154 -1.66 -2.43 20.90
N SER A 155 -2.34 -3.58 21.05
CA SER A 155 -3.09 -3.91 22.25
C SER A 155 -2.20 -4.05 23.50
N LEU A 156 -1.03 -4.65 23.33
CA LEU A 156 -0.03 -4.90 24.38
C LEU A 156 0.90 -3.71 24.62
N ALA A 157 0.88 -2.70 23.75
CA ALA A 157 1.78 -1.55 23.83
C ALA A 157 1.63 -0.76 25.12
N LYS A 158 2.76 -0.33 25.67
CA LYS A 158 2.85 0.58 26.82
C LYS A 158 2.49 2.02 26.41
N TYR A 159 2.96 2.45 25.25
CA TYR A 159 2.71 3.78 24.69
C TYR A 159 1.80 3.63 23.45
N LYS A 160 0.63 4.26 23.47
CA LYS A 160 -0.37 4.12 22.41
C LYS A 160 -0.62 5.43 21.66
N THR A 161 0.31 6.36 21.73
CA THR A 161 0.26 7.62 20.99
C THR A 161 1.45 7.69 20.06
N VAL A 162 1.20 7.99 18.80
CA VAL A 162 2.21 8.23 17.76
C VAL A 162 1.96 9.58 17.10
N VAL A 163 3.04 10.22 16.64
CA VAL A 163 3.01 11.49 15.93
C VAL A 163 3.46 11.25 14.51
N VAL A 164 2.68 11.74 13.56
CA VAL A 164 2.91 11.60 12.12
C VAL A 164 2.89 12.96 11.45
N ASP A 165 3.58 13.12 10.33
CA ASP A 165 3.61 14.37 9.55
C ASP A 165 2.48 14.48 8.52
N SER A 166 1.66 13.46 8.41
CA SER A 166 0.54 13.31 7.48
C SER A 166 -0.58 12.50 8.16
N ASN A 167 -1.46 11.87 7.41
CA ASN A 167 -2.48 10.96 7.95
C ASN A 167 -2.02 9.48 7.98
N LEU A 168 -0.71 9.25 7.93
CA LEU A 168 -0.11 7.93 8.10
C LEU A 168 -0.60 7.27 9.40
N PHE A 169 -0.93 6.00 9.38
CA PHE A 169 -1.44 5.21 10.52
C PHE A 169 -2.85 5.54 11.02
N LYS A 170 -3.58 6.51 10.47
CA LYS A 170 -4.95 6.80 10.90
C LYS A 170 -5.86 5.56 10.87
N TYR A 171 -5.67 4.67 9.91
CA TYR A 171 -6.40 3.40 9.82
C TYR A 171 -6.17 2.45 11.01
N LEU A 172 -5.13 2.66 11.83
CA LEU A 172 -4.84 1.89 13.04
C LEU A 172 -5.58 2.38 14.29
N GLU A 173 -6.25 3.53 14.23
CA GLU A 173 -7.08 4.04 15.33
C GLU A 173 -8.19 3.07 15.70
N LYS A 174 -8.64 2.23 14.75
CA LYS A 174 -9.57 1.10 15.00
C LYS A 174 -9.06 0.10 16.05
N TYR A 175 -7.74 0.05 16.29
CA TYR A 175 -7.10 -0.78 17.33
C TYR A 175 -6.74 0.00 18.60
N ASN A 176 -7.29 1.19 18.77
CA ASN A 176 -7.03 2.10 19.89
C ASN A 176 -5.58 2.67 19.89
N LEU A 177 -4.95 2.80 18.74
CA LEU A 177 -3.78 3.65 18.58
C LEU A 177 -4.27 5.10 18.50
N ASN A 178 -3.68 6.00 19.28
CA ASN A 178 -3.93 7.43 19.16
C ASN A 178 -2.92 8.03 18.18
N VAL A 179 -3.40 8.51 17.03
CA VAL A 179 -2.56 9.07 15.97
C VAL A 179 -2.73 10.58 15.91
N ILE A 180 -1.69 11.31 16.27
CA ILE A 180 -1.67 12.77 16.16
C ILE A 180 -0.99 13.17 14.86
N SER A 181 -1.77 13.68 13.92
CA SER A 181 -1.28 14.20 12.65
C SER A 181 -0.82 15.65 12.81
N LEU A 182 0.37 15.92 12.30
CA LEU A 182 0.92 17.28 12.16
C LEU A 182 0.99 17.68 10.67
N GLU A 183 0.08 17.15 9.87
CA GLU A 183 -0.07 17.54 8.47
C GLU A 183 -0.34 19.04 8.36
N GLU A 184 0.48 19.76 7.60
CA GLU A 184 0.34 21.22 7.40
C GLU A 184 -0.85 21.51 6.47
N ASN A 185 -2.05 21.42 7.01
CA ASN A 185 -3.32 21.72 6.37
C ASN A 185 -4.16 22.66 7.27
N GLU A 186 -5.39 22.98 6.85
CA GLU A 186 -6.29 23.88 7.57
C GLU A 186 -6.73 23.37 8.96
N GLU A 187 -6.59 22.08 9.23
CA GLU A 187 -6.97 21.45 10.52
C GLU A 187 -5.87 21.57 11.58
N LEU A 188 -4.62 21.78 11.17
CA LEU A 188 -3.50 21.91 12.09
C LEU A 188 -3.61 23.23 12.86
N ASN A 189 -3.66 23.14 14.17
CA ASN A 189 -3.78 24.30 15.06
C ASN A 189 -2.73 24.27 16.19
N GLU A 190 -2.54 25.40 16.86
CA GLU A 190 -1.56 25.57 17.92
C GLU A 190 -1.81 24.61 19.11
N ASN A 191 -3.08 24.28 19.42
CA ASN A 191 -3.39 23.38 20.52
C ASN A 191 -2.86 21.97 20.28
N THR A 192 -2.96 21.46 19.06
CA THR A 192 -2.41 20.16 18.65
C THR A 192 -0.88 20.16 18.79
N ILE A 193 -0.22 21.23 18.33
CA ILE A 193 1.23 21.35 18.44
C ILE A 193 1.67 21.42 19.92
N ASP A 194 0.95 22.14 20.76
CA ASP A 194 1.26 22.26 22.19
C ASP A 194 0.97 20.95 22.95
N GLU A 195 -0.04 20.19 22.56
CA GLU A 195 -0.25 18.82 23.07
C GLU A 195 0.95 17.93 22.75
N VAL A 196 1.41 17.92 21.52
CA VAL A 196 2.60 17.14 21.10
C VAL A 196 3.83 17.58 21.89
N LYS A 197 4.09 18.89 22.04
CA LYS A 197 5.21 19.39 22.87
C LYS A 197 5.12 18.91 24.31
N LYS A 198 3.92 18.85 24.89
CA LYS A 198 3.71 18.32 26.25
C LYS A 198 4.02 16.83 26.32
N LEU A 199 3.57 16.05 25.34
CA LEU A 199 3.86 14.62 25.27
C LEU A 199 5.36 14.34 25.13
N ILE A 200 6.06 15.12 24.32
CA ILE A 200 7.53 15.04 24.16
C ILE A 200 8.24 15.32 25.47
N ARG A 201 7.89 16.43 26.15
CA ARG A 201 8.52 16.80 27.44
C ARG A 201 8.30 15.76 28.54
N ASN A 202 7.20 15.04 28.49
CA ASN A 202 6.89 13.94 29.41
C ASN A 202 7.54 12.60 29.03
N GLY A 203 8.32 12.56 27.94
CA GLY A 203 8.94 11.32 27.43
C GLY A 203 7.97 10.35 26.77
N ASN A 204 6.75 10.80 26.44
CA ASN A 204 5.72 9.97 25.81
C ASN A 204 5.85 9.91 24.29
N ILE A 205 6.65 10.78 23.68
CA ILE A 205 6.97 10.79 22.24
C ILE A 205 8.47 10.92 22.06
N LYS A 206 9.05 10.04 21.27
CA LYS A 206 10.46 10.04 20.88
C LYS A 206 10.64 10.07 19.37
N TYR A 207 9.68 9.54 18.63
CA TYR A 207 9.74 9.40 17.18
C TYR A 207 8.63 10.20 16.50
N ILE A 208 8.95 10.77 15.33
CA ILE A 208 7.95 11.30 14.38
C ILE A 208 8.01 10.42 13.13
N TYR A 209 6.85 10.02 12.61
CA TYR A 209 6.77 9.13 11.46
C TYR A 209 6.39 9.90 10.19
N SER A 210 7.03 9.54 9.10
CA SER A 210 6.81 10.11 7.78
C SER A 210 6.78 9.01 6.71
N ALA A 211 6.05 9.25 5.63
CA ALA A 211 6.14 8.46 4.41
C ALA A 211 7.41 8.77 3.59
N ASN A 212 8.08 9.88 3.88
CA ASN A 212 9.23 10.40 3.13
C ASN A 212 10.47 10.55 4.02
N SER A 213 11.63 10.60 3.39
CA SER A 213 12.91 10.88 4.07
C SER A 213 13.03 12.32 4.59
N GLU A 214 12.19 13.21 4.08
CA GLU A 214 12.03 14.59 4.55
C GLU A 214 10.62 14.76 5.11
N THR A 215 10.47 15.64 6.10
CA THR A 215 9.20 15.92 6.75
C THR A 215 8.83 17.40 6.62
N ASN A 216 7.59 17.76 6.97
CA ASN A 216 7.11 19.14 6.94
C ASN A 216 7.83 20.05 7.97
N ASN A 217 7.63 21.36 7.84
CA ASN A 217 8.36 22.32 8.68
C ASN A 217 8.01 22.22 10.16
N THR A 218 6.77 21.95 10.51
CA THR A 218 6.29 21.78 11.89
C THR A 218 7.00 20.60 12.55
N CYS A 219 7.04 19.46 11.90
CA CYS A 219 7.73 18.26 12.39
C CYS A 219 9.23 18.49 12.47
N LYS A 220 9.85 19.11 11.47
CA LYS A 220 11.27 19.45 11.47
C LYS A 220 11.65 20.32 12.65
N ASN A 221 10.87 21.36 12.93
CA ASN A 221 11.10 22.24 14.09
C ASN A 221 11.03 21.48 15.43
N LEU A 222 10.08 20.52 15.56
CA LEU A 222 9.99 19.70 16.76
C LEU A 222 11.16 18.74 16.89
N ILE A 223 11.58 18.11 15.80
CA ILE A 223 12.75 17.22 15.75
C ILE A 223 14.00 17.98 16.22
N ASP A 224 14.27 19.14 15.61
CA ASP A 224 15.46 19.95 15.91
C ASP A 224 15.43 20.50 17.35
N THR A 225 14.26 20.93 17.84
CA THR A 225 14.11 21.54 19.17
C THR A 225 14.24 20.52 20.30
N TYR A 226 13.69 19.33 20.11
CA TYR A 226 13.61 18.33 21.17
C TYR A 226 14.49 17.10 20.93
N ASN A 227 15.32 17.10 19.88
CA ASN A 227 16.20 16.00 19.50
C ASN A 227 15.43 14.67 19.34
N LEU A 228 14.33 14.73 18.57
CA LEU A 228 13.53 13.54 18.19
C LEU A 228 14.17 12.83 17.01
N GLU A 229 13.71 11.62 16.73
CA GLU A 229 14.13 10.85 15.58
C GLU A 229 13.00 10.80 14.53
N LEU A 230 13.32 11.09 13.25
CA LEU A 230 12.42 10.84 12.13
C LEU A 230 12.49 9.37 11.73
N VAL A 231 11.35 8.72 11.62
CA VAL A 231 11.23 7.33 11.16
C VAL A 231 10.45 7.30 9.85
N THR A 232 11.10 6.83 8.78
CA THR A 232 10.46 6.71 7.48
C THR A 232 9.79 5.35 7.34
N ILE A 233 8.51 5.36 6.96
CA ILE A 233 7.68 4.19 6.70
C ILE A 233 7.63 3.93 5.21
N ASN A 234 7.83 2.69 4.80
CA ASN A 234 7.71 2.31 3.41
C ASN A 234 6.23 2.18 3.02
N THR A 235 5.70 3.15 2.29
CA THR A 235 4.31 3.17 1.82
C THR A 235 4.12 2.42 0.50
N MET A 236 5.19 1.92 -0.11
CA MET A 236 5.15 1.20 -1.40
C MET A 236 4.62 2.05 -2.58
N ASN A 237 4.60 3.37 -2.46
CA ASN A 237 4.18 4.29 -3.52
C ASN A 237 5.18 4.38 -4.67
N SER A 238 6.46 4.16 -4.41
CA SER A 238 7.47 4.03 -5.45
C SER A 238 7.75 2.55 -5.73
N ILE A 239 7.94 2.19 -7.00
CA ILE A 239 8.18 0.79 -7.40
C ILE A 239 9.50 0.25 -6.86
N ASP A 240 10.43 1.12 -6.55
CA ASP A 240 11.66 0.68 -5.90
C ASP A 240 11.57 0.64 -4.38
N GLY A 241 10.51 0.99 -3.75
CA GLY A 241 10.31 0.94 -2.29
C GLY A 241 11.44 0.34 -1.44
N GLY A 242 12.66 0.35 -1.95
CA GLY A 242 13.80 -0.38 -1.41
C GLY A 242 13.81 -1.88 -1.74
N ILE A 243 12.93 -2.37 -2.64
CA ILE A 243 12.93 -3.77 -3.07
C ILE A 243 14.09 -4.00 -4.03
N THR A 244 15.29 -3.83 -3.51
CA THR A 244 16.54 -4.16 -4.19
C THR A 244 16.96 -5.61 -3.95
N ASN A 245 16.32 -6.28 -3.00
CA ASN A 245 16.61 -7.66 -2.62
C ASN A 245 15.49 -8.59 -3.08
N SER A 246 15.87 -9.71 -3.67
CA SER A 246 14.96 -10.80 -4.11
C SER A 246 14.08 -11.40 -2.99
N ASN A 247 14.32 -11.04 -1.73
CA ASN A 247 13.61 -11.55 -0.56
C ASN A 247 12.60 -10.55 0.01
N GLU A 248 12.51 -9.30 -0.49
CA GLU A 248 11.53 -8.33 -0.04
C GLU A 248 10.23 -8.50 -0.82
N ASN A 249 9.13 -8.54 -0.10
CA ASN A 249 7.79 -8.60 -0.65
C ASN A 249 6.83 -7.76 0.22
N TYR A 250 5.57 -7.65 -0.18
CA TYR A 250 4.57 -6.88 0.57
C TYR A 250 4.52 -7.27 2.06
N ILE A 251 4.51 -8.56 2.38
CA ILE A 251 4.42 -9.05 3.76
C ILE A 251 5.65 -8.65 4.57
N THR A 252 6.84 -8.79 3.99
CA THR A 252 8.10 -8.40 4.68
C THR A 252 8.19 -6.90 4.88
N ILE A 253 7.75 -6.09 3.93
CA ILE A 253 7.69 -4.63 4.06
C ILE A 253 6.73 -4.24 5.18
N MET A 254 5.54 -4.82 5.24
CA MET A 254 4.56 -4.53 6.28
C MET A 254 5.03 -4.96 7.67
N ASN A 255 5.73 -6.10 7.79
CA ASN A 255 6.35 -6.51 9.04
C ASN A 255 7.45 -5.53 9.47
N ASN A 256 8.30 -5.06 8.55
CA ASN A 256 9.30 -4.04 8.84
C ASN A 256 8.65 -2.72 9.28
N ASN A 257 7.55 -2.31 8.65
CA ASN A 257 6.79 -1.14 9.07
C ASN A 257 6.23 -1.30 10.49
N LEU A 258 5.75 -2.50 10.85
CA LEU A 258 5.32 -2.81 12.22
C LEU A 258 6.49 -2.74 13.23
N GLU A 259 7.66 -3.26 12.88
CA GLU A 259 8.85 -3.15 13.72
C GLU A 259 9.27 -1.68 13.92
N LEU A 260 9.16 -0.85 12.88
CA LEU A 260 9.42 0.58 12.98
C LEU A 260 8.39 1.28 13.90
N LEU A 261 7.10 0.94 13.78
CA LEU A 261 6.05 1.45 14.66
C LEU A 261 6.30 1.04 16.11
N ASN A 262 6.79 -0.18 16.35
CA ASN A 262 7.09 -0.71 17.67
C ASN A 262 8.19 0.06 18.40
N LYS A 263 9.04 0.82 17.70
CA LYS A 263 10.02 1.70 18.35
C LYS A 263 9.36 2.72 19.30
N GLU A 264 8.19 3.26 18.90
CA GLU A 264 7.45 4.19 19.76
C GLU A 264 6.62 3.43 20.81
N LEU A 265 5.98 2.33 20.41
CA LEU A 265 5.04 1.59 21.25
C LEU A 265 5.72 0.94 22.48
N TYR A 266 7.00 0.57 22.35
CA TYR A 266 7.74 -0.21 23.35
C TYR A 266 9.05 0.43 23.84
N LYS A 267 9.25 1.73 23.62
CA LYS A 267 10.45 2.49 24.08
C LYS A 267 10.62 2.51 25.58
#